data_612080ce4dde1f100a7b618d61dc7f85
#
_entry.id   612080ce4dde1f100a7b618d61dc7f85
#
_cell.length_a   1.000
_cell.length_b   1.000
_cell.length_c   1.000
_cell.angle_alpha   90.00
_cell.angle_beta   90.00
_cell.angle_gamma   90.00
#
_symmetry.space_group_name_H-M   'P 1'
#
loop_
_entity.id
_entity.type
_entity.pdbx_description
1 polymer ?
#
loop_
_entity_poly.entity_id
_entity_poly.type
_entity_poly.pdbx_seq_one_letter_code
_entity_poly.pdbx_strand_id
1 'polypeptide(L)'
;MLSLNSNPEHMKTFTYALLFFLLLFTACTAPHEKVSVDYTTYVNPFIGTDFTGNTYPGAQAPFGMVQLSPDNGLPGWDRISGYFYPDSTIAGFSHTHLSGTGAGDLYDISFMPVTLPYKEAEVPLGIHSRFSHDDESATAGYY
;
A
#
# COMPACT_ATOMS: atom_id res chain seq x y z
N MET A 1 32.46 -3.27 -69.32
CA MET A 1 31.56 -2.15 -69.10
C MET A 1 30.13 -2.67 -69.23
N LEU A 2 29.51 -3.03 -68.12
CA LEU A 2 28.14 -3.60 -68.08
C LEU A 2 27.15 -2.44 -68.06
N SER A 3 26.48 -2.22 -69.18
CA SER A 3 25.37 -1.26 -69.28
C SER A 3 24.15 -1.82 -68.54
N LEU A 4 23.86 -1.24 -67.40
CA LEU A 4 22.59 -1.49 -66.69
C LEU A 4 21.48 -0.74 -67.44
N ASN A 5 20.78 -1.49 -68.35
CA ASN A 5 19.62 -0.97 -69.03
C ASN A 5 18.44 -1.02 -68.02
N SER A 6 18.22 0.02 -67.23
CA SER A 6 17.13 0.14 -66.31
C SER A 6 15.82 0.47 -67.04
N ASN A 7 15.02 -0.52 -67.28
CA ASN A 7 13.67 -0.36 -67.82
C ASN A 7 12.82 0.46 -66.83
N PRO A 8 12.33 1.67 -67.20
CA PRO A 8 11.61 2.54 -66.26
C PRO A 8 10.35 1.91 -65.67
N GLU A 9 9.74 0.94 -66.33
CA GLU A 9 8.57 0.24 -65.82
C GLU A 9 8.92 -0.71 -64.65
N HIS A 10 10.06 -1.41 -64.73
CA HIS A 10 10.56 -2.23 -63.63
C HIS A 10 10.92 -1.42 -62.39
N MET A 11 11.42 -0.20 -62.59
CA MET A 11 11.80 0.70 -61.51
C MET A 11 10.54 1.20 -60.77
N LYS A 12 9.47 1.54 -61.48
CA LYS A 12 8.17 1.91 -60.87
C LYS A 12 7.56 0.76 -60.08
N THR A 13 7.56 -0.43 -60.66
CA THR A 13 7.01 -1.62 -59.96
C THR A 13 7.77 -1.94 -58.68
N PHE A 14 9.10 -1.82 -58.70
CA PHE A 14 9.95 -2.00 -57.52
C PHE A 14 9.66 -0.97 -56.46
N THR A 15 9.49 0.30 -56.85
CA THR A 15 9.20 1.42 -55.93
C THR A 15 7.84 1.21 -55.26
N TYR A 16 6.81 0.80 -56.01
CA TYR A 16 5.48 0.50 -55.42
C TYR A 16 5.48 -0.71 -54.49
N ALA A 17 6.24 -1.73 -54.84
CA ALA A 17 6.41 -2.91 -53.97
C ALA A 17 7.12 -2.55 -52.68
N LEU A 18 8.15 -1.71 -52.74
CA LEU A 18 8.88 -1.23 -51.57
C LEU A 18 7.99 -0.37 -50.66
N LEU A 19 7.22 0.55 -51.24
CA LEU A 19 6.25 1.39 -50.51
C LEU A 19 5.15 0.54 -49.86
N PHE A 20 4.64 -0.46 -50.53
CA PHE A 20 3.65 -1.38 -49.99
C PHE A 20 4.23 -2.20 -48.82
N PHE A 21 5.47 -2.63 -48.93
CA PHE A 21 6.17 -3.36 -47.87
C PHE A 21 6.45 -2.46 -46.64
N LEU A 22 6.83 -1.20 -46.88
CA LEU A 22 6.98 -0.21 -45.81
C LEU A 22 5.66 0.08 -45.07
N LEU A 23 4.53 0.16 -45.78
CA LEU A 23 3.23 0.33 -45.19
C LEU A 23 2.78 -0.84 -44.31
N LEU A 24 3.18 -2.08 -44.65
CA LEU A 24 2.91 -3.25 -43.83
C LEU A 24 3.63 -3.23 -42.46
N PHE A 25 4.80 -2.60 -42.37
CA PHE A 25 5.54 -2.46 -41.12
C PHE A 25 4.95 -1.41 -40.18
N THR A 26 4.23 -0.41 -40.68
CA THR A 26 3.60 0.62 -39.84
C THR A 26 2.27 0.18 -39.21
N ALA A 27 1.68 -0.90 -39.69
CA ALA A 27 0.39 -1.38 -39.20
C ALA A 27 0.44 -2.16 -37.87
N CYS A 28 1.65 -2.43 -37.34
CA CYS A 28 1.83 -3.31 -36.17
C CYS A 28 2.19 -2.62 -34.85
N THR A 29 2.05 -1.31 -34.75
CA THR A 29 2.30 -0.57 -33.50
C THR A 29 0.99 0.00 -32.93
N ALA A 30 0.02 -0.86 -32.67
CA ALA A 30 -1.01 -0.50 -31.71
C ALA A 30 -0.36 -0.45 -30.33
N PRO A 31 -0.39 0.66 -29.60
CA PRO A 31 0.08 0.69 -28.25
C PRO A 31 -0.75 -0.31 -27.45
N HIS A 32 -0.11 -1.36 -26.98
CA HIS A 32 -0.70 -2.24 -25.97
C HIS A 32 -0.77 -1.40 -24.70
N GLU A 33 -1.92 -0.81 -24.45
CA GLU A 33 -2.23 -0.19 -23.16
C GLU A 33 -2.17 -1.31 -22.12
N LYS A 34 -1.05 -1.38 -21.40
CA LYS A 34 -0.94 -2.27 -20.25
C LYS A 34 -1.92 -1.75 -19.21
N VAL A 35 -3.06 -2.36 -19.09
CA VAL A 35 -3.94 -2.15 -17.95
C VAL A 35 -3.13 -2.56 -16.72
N SER A 36 -2.62 -1.57 -16.01
CA SER A 36 -1.94 -1.77 -14.74
C SER A 36 -3.03 -2.05 -13.70
N VAL A 37 -3.16 -3.31 -13.31
CA VAL A 37 -4.03 -3.66 -12.18
C VAL A 37 -3.31 -3.24 -10.91
N ASP A 38 -3.94 -2.37 -10.13
CA ASP A 38 -3.46 -2.01 -8.80
C ASP A 38 -3.87 -3.11 -7.81
N TYR A 39 -2.94 -4.00 -7.49
CA TYR A 39 -3.16 -5.10 -6.55
C TYR A 39 -3.25 -4.63 -5.10
N THR A 40 -2.84 -3.41 -4.76
CA THR A 40 -2.93 -2.89 -3.39
C THR A 40 -4.38 -2.75 -2.93
N THR A 41 -5.32 -2.59 -3.85
CA THR A 41 -6.76 -2.53 -3.57
C THR A 41 -7.35 -3.84 -3.01
N TYR A 42 -6.64 -4.95 -3.15
CA TYR A 42 -7.04 -6.24 -2.60
C TYR A 42 -6.46 -6.50 -1.21
N VAL A 43 -5.60 -5.61 -0.72
CA VAL A 43 -4.99 -5.73 0.62
C VAL A 43 -5.96 -5.14 1.64
N ASN A 44 -6.36 -5.96 2.61
CA ASN A 44 -7.12 -5.50 3.78
C ASN A 44 -6.23 -5.59 5.03
N PRO A 45 -5.73 -4.46 5.55
CA PRO A 45 -4.87 -4.44 6.75
C PRO A 45 -5.55 -4.94 8.03
N PHE A 46 -6.89 -5.00 8.07
CA PHE A 46 -7.60 -5.50 9.24
C PHE A 46 -7.68 -7.04 9.31
N ILE A 47 -7.19 -7.77 8.31
CA ILE A 47 -7.15 -9.23 8.38
C ILE A 47 -6.24 -9.66 9.54
N GLY A 48 -6.80 -10.48 10.46
CA GLY A 48 -6.08 -11.00 11.63
C GLY A 48 -6.06 -10.06 12.83
N THR A 49 -6.70 -8.90 12.78
CA THR A 49 -6.80 -7.98 13.93
C THR A 49 -7.86 -8.38 14.96
N ASP A 50 -8.58 -9.48 14.71
CA ASP A 50 -9.60 -10.03 15.59
C ASP A 50 -9.22 -11.45 16.05
N PHE A 51 -9.91 -11.99 17.05
CA PHE A 51 -9.68 -13.29 17.67
C PHE A 51 -8.21 -13.47 18.10
N THR A 52 -7.53 -14.47 17.59
CA THR A 52 -6.15 -14.84 17.89
C THR A 52 -5.18 -14.56 16.75
N GLY A 53 -5.56 -13.71 15.81
CA GLY A 53 -4.73 -13.37 14.66
C GLY A 53 -3.52 -12.53 15.03
N ASN A 54 -3.66 -11.66 16.03
CA ASN A 54 -2.60 -10.82 16.57
C ASN A 54 -1.82 -10.08 15.47
N THR A 55 -2.55 -9.36 14.62
CA THR A 55 -2.00 -8.43 13.64
C THR A 55 -2.43 -7.01 13.95
N TYR A 56 -1.80 -6.05 13.32
CA TYR A 56 -2.11 -4.62 13.47
C TYR A 56 -2.32 -3.98 12.08
N PRO A 57 -3.20 -2.96 11.97
CA PRO A 57 -3.56 -2.36 10.70
C PRO A 57 -2.59 -1.26 10.25
N GLY A 58 -1.58 -0.93 11.02
CA GLY A 58 -0.73 0.24 10.86
C GLY A 58 0.10 0.26 9.58
N ALA A 59 0.54 1.46 9.23
CA ALA A 59 1.36 1.72 8.05
C ALA A 59 2.78 1.20 8.21
N GLN A 60 3.25 0.42 7.24
CA GLN A 60 4.53 -0.28 7.29
C GLN A 60 5.27 -0.18 5.94
N ALA A 61 5.49 1.03 5.45
CA ALA A 61 6.14 1.24 4.16
C ALA A 61 7.27 2.27 4.28
N PRO A 62 8.32 2.16 3.46
CA PRO A 62 8.61 1.08 2.50
C PRO A 62 9.41 -0.08 3.09
N PHE A 63 10.11 0.08 4.23
CA PHE A 63 11.09 -0.89 4.74
C PHE A 63 10.69 -1.57 6.06
N GLY A 64 9.56 -1.21 6.64
CA GLY A 64 9.01 -1.85 7.83
C GLY A 64 9.82 -1.68 9.12
N MET A 65 10.78 -0.76 9.19
CA MET A 65 11.53 -0.46 10.41
C MET A 65 10.70 0.35 11.41
N VAL A 66 9.83 1.19 10.92
CA VAL A 66 8.80 1.87 11.69
C VAL A 66 7.47 1.26 11.31
N GLN A 67 6.71 0.82 12.29
CA GLN A 67 5.44 0.11 12.15
C GLN A 67 4.38 0.90 12.94
N LEU A 68 4.13 2.12 12.51
CA LEU A 68 3.21 3.02 13.20
C LEU A 68 1.79 2.47 13.13
N SER A 69 1.23 2.17 14.28
CA SER A 69 -0.12 1.62 14.39
C SER A 69 -0.82 2.12 15.66
N PRO A 70 -2.17 2.15 15.67
CA PRO A 70 -2.91 2.43 16.89
C PRO A 70 -2.75 1.30 17.91
N ASP A 71 -2.71 1.69 19.17
CA ASP A 71 -2.72 0.81 20.33
C ASP A 71 -4.02 1.02 21.10
N ASN A 72 -4.74 -0.06 21.40
CA ASN A 72 -5.95 0.05 22.22
C ASN A 72 -5.63 0.29 23.70
N GLY A 73 -4.41 -0.05 24.13
CA GLY A 73 -3.92 0.23 25.48
C GLY A 73 -4.53 -0.65 26.57
N LEU A 74 -5.26 -1.71 26.19
CA LEU A 74 -5.84 -2.66 27.12
C LEU A 74 -4.98 -3.93 27.22
N PRO A 75 -4.79 -4.47 28.43
CA PRO A 75 -4.06 -5.72 28.57
C PRO A 75 -4.90 -6.89 28.07
N GLY A 76 -4.25 -7.89 27.51
CA GLY A 76 -4.92 -9.12 27.09
C GLY A 76 -4.14 -9.90 26.06
N TRP A 77 -4.36 -11.20 26.04
CA TRP A 77 -3.71 -12.10 25.09
C TRP A 77 -4.09 -11.77 23.63
N ASP A 78 -5.34 -11.33 23.42
CA ASP A 78 -5.84 -10.97 22.10
C ASP A 78 -5.31 -9.61 21.60
N ARG A 79 -4.55 -8.89 22.43
CA ARG A 79 -4.01 -7.54 22.18
C ARG A 79 -2.50 -7.49 22.13
N ILE A 80 -1.87 -8.62 21.90
CA ILE A 80 -0.40 -8.73 21.84
C ILE A 80 0.22 -7.82 20.78
N SER A 81 -0.50 -7.62 19.67
CA SER A 81 -0.06 -6.74 18.59
C SER A 81 -0.35 -5.25 18.80
N GLY A 82 -0.93 -4.88 19.98
CA GLY A 82 -1.34 -3.51 20.30
C GLY A 82 -2.74 -3.14 19.87
N TYR A 83 -3.20 -3.63 18.75
CA TYR A 83 -4.54 -3.40 18.22
C TYR A 83 -5.41 -4.66 18.29
N PHE A 84 -6.67 -4.46 18.65
CA PHE A 84 -7.70 -5.51 18.65
C PHE A 84 -8.99 -4.92 18.09
N TYR A 85 -9.46 -5.42 16.96
CA TYR A 85 -10.57 -4.86 16.19
C TYR A 85 -11.88 -4.67 17.01
N PRO A 86 -12.28 -5.57 17.92
CA PRO A 86 -13.48 -5.37 18.73
C PRO A 86 -13.43 -4.20 19.73
N ASP A 87 -12.25 -3.63 19.97
CA ASP A 87 -12.12 -2.49 20.89
C ASP A 87 -12.58 -1.20 20.21
N SER A 88 -13.10 -0.27 20.99
CA SER A 88 -13.59 1.05 20.54
C SER A 88 -12.83 2.22 21.16
N THR A 89 -11.62 1.95 21.64
CA THR A 89 -10.73 2.95 22.26
C THR A 89 -9.32 2.83 21.76
N ILE A 90 -8.65 3.95 21.62
CA ILE A 90 -7.22 4.05 21.31
C ILE A 90 -6.52 4.78 22.44
N ALA A 91 -5.41 4.22 22.92
CA ALA A 91 -4.54 4.83 23.94
C ALA A 91 -3.40 5.64 23.32
N GLY A 92 -3.08 5.41 22.07
CA GLY A 92 -2.03 6.10 21.36
C GLY A 92 -1.65 5.40 20.07
N PHE A 93 -0.55 5.86 19.49
CA PHE A 93 0.07 5.28 18.30
C PHE A 93 1.54 5.03 18.64
N SER A 94 1.96 3.78 18.64
CA SER A 94 3.37 3.45 18.87
C SER A 94 4.09 3.12 17.56
N HIS A 95 5.43 3.12 17.62
CA HIS A 95 6.27 3.06 16.43
C HIS A 95 6.68 1.64 16.05
N THR A 96 6.58 0.70 16.99
CA THR A 96 7.03 -0.67 16.78
C THR A 96 5.99 -1.65 17.25
N HIS A 97 5.72 -2.65 16.41
CA HIS A 97 4.74 -3.69 16.66
C HIS A 97 5.26 -5.05 16.23
N LEU A 98 4.81 -6.11 16.90
CA LEU A 98 4.96 -7.47 16.46
C LEU A 98 3.60 -8.01 16.01
N SER A 99 3.62 -8.86 14.99
CA SER A 99 2.45 -9.63 14.58
C SER A 99 2.63 -11.11 14.87
N GLY A 100 1.54 -11.80 15.12
CA GLY A 100 1.51 -13.22 15.46
C GLY A 100 1.46 -13.47 16.96
N THR A 101 1.41 -14.75 17.32
CA THR A 101 1.36 -15.17 18.73
C THR A 101 2.72 -15.08 19.39
N GLY A 102 2.77 -14.59 20.62
CA GLY A 102 4.02 -14.44 21.36
C GLY A 102 3.82 -13.66 22.65
N ALA A 103 4.86 -12.99 23.11
CA ALA A 103 4.75 -11.99 24.15
C ALA A 103 4.38 -10.64 23.56
N GLY A 104 3.54 -9.86 24.24
CA GLY A 104 3.40 -8.45 23.93
C GLY A 104 4.72 -7.75 24.17
N ASP A 105 5.28 -7.18 23.13
CA ASP A 105 6.60 -6.56 23.15
C ASP A 105 6.64 -5.41 22.16
N LEU A 106 7.66 -4.55 22.29
CA LEU A 106 7.79 -3.31 21.56
C LEU A 106 6.94 -2.20 22.17
N TYR A 107 6.14 -1.45 21.41
CA TYR A 107 5.40 -0.25 21.86
C TYR A 107 6.30 0.83 22.49
N ASP A 108 7.54 0.94 22.02
CA ASP A 108 8.62 1.66 22.69
C ASP A 108 8.34 3.16 22.84
N ILE A 109 7.79 3.77 21.79
CA ILE A 109 7.48 5.20 21.79
C ILE A 109 6.03 5.36 21.32
N SER A 110 5.16 5.76 22.22
CA SER A 110 3.74 6.00 21.93
C SER A 110 3.43 7.49 21.97
N PHE A 111 2.60 7.94 21.04
CA PHE A 111 2.07 9.30 20.98
C PHE A 111 0.55 9.26 21.00
N MET A 112 -0.04 10.11 21.81
CA MET A 112 -1.48 10.36 21.81
C MET A 112 -1.75 11.80 21.41
N PRO A 113 -2.21 12.07 20.18
CA PRO A 113 -2.62 13.42 19.78
C PRO A 113 -3.80 13.90 20.59
N VAL A 114 -3.72 15.10 21.13
CA VAL A 114 -4.81 15.74 21.89
C VAL A 114 -5.04 17.17 21.40
N THR A 115 -6.29 17.59 21.41
CA THR A 115 -6.69 18.93 20.93
C THR A 115 -6.80 19.97 22.06
N LEU A 116 -6.77 19.53 23.31
CA LEU A 116 -6.90 20.40 24.47
C LEU A 116 -5.55 20.63 25.13
N PRO A 117 -5.28 21.83 25.69
CA PRO A 117 -4.09 22.07 26.48
C PRO A 117 -4.22 21.31 27.80
N TYR A 118 -3.44 20.26 27.97
CA TYR A 118 -3.26 19.58 29.23
C TYR A 118 -2.14 20.23 29.99
N LYS A 119 -2.34 20.48 31.30
CA LYS A 119 -1.22 20.75 32.19
C LYS A 119 -0.59 19.43 32.58
N GLU A 120 0.72 19.39 32.66
CA GLU A 120 1.49 18.17 32.95
C GLU A 120 1.00 17.42 34.19
N ALA A 121 0.53 18.16 35.20
CA ALA A 121 -0.03 17.61 36.43
C ALA A 121 -1.46 17.03 36.27
N GLU A 122 -2.12 17.30 35.15
CA GLU A 122 -3.52 16.89 34.90
C GLU A 122 -3.60 15.78 33.84
N VAL A 123 -2.46 15.35 33.27
CA VAL A 123 -2.46 14.23 32.30
C VAL A 123 -2.70 12.93 33.06
N PRO A 124 -3.87 12.32 32.98
CA PRO A 124 -4.10 11.02 33.61
C PRO A 124 -3.17 9.99 32.98
N LEU A 125 -2.63 9.12 33.80
CA LEU A 125 -1.98 7.91 33.28
C LEU A 125 -3.02 7.10 32.50
N GLY A 126 -2.85 7.04 31.17
CA GLY A 126 -3.76 6.33 30.28
C GLY A 126 -4.88 7.21 29.71
N ILE A 127 -4.53 8.20 28.90
CA ILE A 127 -5.52 8.88 28.05
C ILE A 127 -6.00 7.88 26.98
N HIS A 128 -7.30 7.71 26.90
CA HIS A 128 -7.94 6.91 25.86
C HIS A 128 -8.91 7.78 25.07
N SER A 129 -8.86 7.67 23.74
CA SER A 129 -9.84 8.26 22.86
C SER A 129 -10.80 7.20 22.34
N ARG A 130 -12.10 7.52 22.34
CA ARG A 130 -13.09 6.68 21.67
C ARG A 130 -13.05 6.92 20.17
N PHE A 131 -13.28 5.88 19.40
CA PHE A 131 -13.42 5.94 17.95
C PHE A 131 -14.54 5.01 17.47
N SER A 132 -14.91 5.12 16.23
CA SER A 132 -15.86 4.23 15.53
C SER A 132 -15.18 3.61 14.32
N HIS A 133 -15.40 2.32 14.12
CA HIS A 133 -14.95 1.62 12.92
C HIS A 133 -15.62 2.14 11.64
N ASP A 134 -16.76 2.84 11.76
CA ASP A 134 -17.39 3.50 10.61
C ASP A 134 -16.56 4.68 10.08
N ASP A 135 -15.71 5.25 10.94
CA ASP A 135 -14.80 6.36 10.62
C ASP A 135 -13.33 5.90 10.48
N GLU A 136 -13.08 4.60 10.58
CA GLU A 136 -11.76 4.00 10.51
C GLU A 136 -11.47 3.48 9.10
N SER A 137 -10.28 3.74 8.61
CA SER A 137 -9.86 3.20 7.31
C SER A 137 -8.38 2.85 7.32
N ALA A 138 -8.04 1.77 6.64
CA ALA A 138 -6.66 1.38 6.42
C ALA A 138 -6.49 0.81 5.00
N THR A 139 -5.40 1.15 4.37
CA THR A 139 -4.97 0.60 3.08
C THR A 139 -3.50 0.21 3.16
N ALA A 140 -2.96 -0.46 2.15
CA ALA A 140 -1.56 -0.83 2.14
C ALA A 140 -0.65 0.39 2.33
N GLY A 141 0.05 0.45 3.48
CA GLY A 141 0.96 1.55 3.84
C GLY A 141 0.28 2.83 4.35
N TYR A 142 -1.00 2.79 4.68
CA TYR A 142 -1.76 3.92 5.23
C TYR A 142 -2.80 3.45 6.26
N TYR A 143 -2.84 4.18 7.39
CA TYR A 143 -3.87 4.06 8.43
C TYR A 143 -4.36 5.45 8.82
#